data_bf213f510c456b8b64f562eb6a4d8448
#
_entry.id   bf213f510c456b8b64f562eb6a4d8448
#
_cell.length_a   1.000
_cell.length_b   1.000
_cell.length_c   1.000
_cell.angle_alpha   90.00
_cell.angle_beta   90.00
_cell.angle_gamma   90.00
#
_symmetry.space_group_name_H-M   'P 1'
#
loop_
_entity.id
_entity.type
_entity.pdbx_description
1 polymer ?
#
loop_
_entity_poly.entity_id
_entity_poly.type
_entity_poly.pdbx_seq_one_letter_code
_entity_poly.pdbx_strand_id
1 'polypeptide(L)'
;MSGHRTSEEILLSYQAEFGTDDGKLFHTIENEFQVLLVKLNYVRALYTDEETLTILRETDSQFFSIVKIALIESIVVGIGRLFDPIVSSKRLNASLEHFASKLASQEITDMLTEAKEYFNEKIKLHRNKKIAHSDFEAMMNRLEIPTYNFEHIQGLMDMLKEVFNSIHKKHFKSSTYYEGLEIRGNLPIFNFLKDALFHFDLVETAYETGTIPHWKPSKGAHVKLYDSEWFELMRKK
;
A
#
# COMPACT_ATOMS: atom_id res chain seq x y z
N MET A 1 18.00 19.93 17.37
CA MET A 1 16.53 19.84 17.26
C MET A 1 16.18 19.81 15.80
N SER A 2 15.93 18.64 15.21
CA SER A 2 15.40 18.55 13.83
C SER A 2 13.90 18.83 13.93
N GLY A 3 13.50 20.08 13.64
CA GLY A 3 12.09 20.43 13.54
C GLY A 3 11.46 19.64 12.39
N HIS A 4 10.35 18.95 12.66
CA HIS A 4 9.54 18.35 11.61
C HIS A 4 9.01 19.47 10.74
N ARG A 5 9.37 19.45 9.44
CA ARG A 5 8.81 20.37 8.45
C ARG A 5 7.35 20.03 8.19
N THR A 6 6.51 21.03 8.09
CA THR A 6 5.13 20.85 7.64
C THR A 6 5.07 20.52 6.14
N SER A 7 3.97 19.94 5.68
CA SER A 7 3.78 19.70 4.22
C SER A 7 3.85 20.97 3.39
N GLU A 8 3.41 22.12 3.94
CA GLU A 8 3.49 23.41 3.31
C GLU A 8 4.93 23.91 3.17
N GLU A 9 5.76 23.78 4.23
CA GLU A 9 7.19 24.13 4.18
C GLU A 9 7.96 23.27 3.17
N ILE A 10 7.60 21.98 3.06
CA ILE A 10 8.18 21.08 2.06
C ILE A 10 7.78 21.55 0.64
N LEU A 11 6.50 21.81 0.40
CA LEU A 11 6.01 22.32 -0.87
C LEU A 11 6.73 23.62 -1.29
N LEU A 12 6.85 24.59 -0.36
CA LEU A 12 7.55 25.85 -0.62
C LEU A 12 9.03 25.62 -0.96
N SER A 13 9.69 24.66 -0.31
CA SER A 13 11.08 24.32 -0.64
C SER A 13 11.23 23.74 -2.05
N TYR A 14 10.28 22.91 -2.48
CA TYR A 14 10.27 22.34 -3.83
C TYR A 14 9.95 23.40 -4.90
N GLN A 15 9.02 24.31 -4.59
CA GLN A 15 8.73 25.43 -5.48
C GLN A 15 9.89 26.40 -5.61
N ALA A 16 10.66 26.61 -4.56
CA ALA A 16 11.88 27.43 -4.59
C ALA A 16 12.97 26.81 -5.47
N GLU A 17 13.11 25.47 -5.47
CA GLU A 17 14.12 24.76 -6.24
C GLU A 17 13.72 24.56 -7.70
N PHE A 18 12.49 24.09 -7.96
CA PHE A 18 12.04 23.66 -9.28
C PHE A 18 11.12 24.66 -10.00
N GLY A 19 10.72 25.75 -9.32
CA GLY A 19 9.66 26.64 -9.78
C GLY A 19 8.29 26.20 -9.33
N THR A 20 7.30 27.09 -9.44
CA THR A 20 5.96 26.93 -8.85
C THR A 20 5.26 25.64 -9.29
N ASP A 21 5.21 25.39 -10.60
CA ASP A 21 4.45 24.26 -11.16
C ASP A 21 5.21 22.94 -11.02
N ASP A 22 6.50 22.91 -11.35
CA ASP A 22 7.32 21.70 -11.29
C ASP A 22 7.58 21.29 -9.83
N GLY A 23 7.71 22.25 -8.89
CA GLY A 23 7.79 21.96 -7.46
C GLY A 23 6.50 21.38 -6.90
N LYS A 24 5.34 21.87 -7.35
CA LYS A 24 4.05 21.28 -7.00
C LYS A 24 3.86 19.87 -7.59
N LEU A 25 4.32 19.68 -8.84
CA LEU A 25 4.31 18.37 -9.48
C LEU A 25 5.15 17.37 -8.69
N PHE A 26 6.39 17.73 -8.33
CA PHE A 26 7.27 16.85 -7.54
C PHE A 26 6.68 16.52 -6.18
N HIS A 27 6.16 17.51 -5.46
CA HIS A 27 5.48 17.31 -4.16
C HIS A 27 4.32 16.31 -4.26
N THR A 28 3.51 16.43 -5.33
CA THR A 28 2.37 15.52 -5.54
C THR A 28 2.83 14.09 -5.78
N ILE A 29 3.85 13.90 -6.63
CA ILE A 29 4.39 12.57 -6.99
C ILE A 29 5.06 11.94 -5.77
N GLU A 30 5.85 12.70 -5.02
CA GLU A 30 6.53 12.18 -3.83
C GLU A 30 5.54 11.80 -2.73
N ASN A 31 4.50 12.59 -2.49
CA ASN A 31 3.43 12.23 -1.55
C ASN A 31 2.72 10.93 -1.96
N GLU A 32 2.44 10.74 -3.25
CA GLU A 32 1.87 9.48 -3.73
C GLU A 32 2.84 8.32 -3.46
N PHE A 33 4.11 8.47 -3.73
CA PHE A 33 5.12 7.46 -3.44
C PHE A 33 5.22 7.13 -1.95
N GLN A 34 5.21 8.14 -1.06
CA GLN A 34 5.21 7.93 0.39
C GLN A 34 3.98 7.12 0.87
N VAL A 35 2.80 7.42 0.31
CA VAL A 35 1.58 6.63 0.62
C VAL A 35 1.73 5.18 0.17
N LEU A 36 2.38 4.93 -0.97
CA LEU A 36 2.64 3.55 -1.43
C LEU A 36 3.60 2.82 -0.49
N LEU A 37 4.65 3.49 0.00
CA LEU A 37 5.58 2.93 0.99
C LEU A 37 4.87 2.57 2.30
N VAL A 38 4.00 3.45 2.80
CA VAL A 38 3.19 3.17 3.99
C VAL A 38 2.33 1.93 3.78
N LYS A 39 1.63 1.82 2.65
CA LYS A 39 0.81 0.64 2.33
C LYS A 39 1.66 -0.64 2.25
N LEU A 40 2.84 -0.56 1.62
CA LEU A 40 3.77 -1.69 1.51
C LEU A 40 4.23 -2.16 2.89
N ASN A 41 4.53 -1.23 3.79
CA ASN A 41 4.93 -1.54 5.16
C ASN A 41 3.77 -2.16 5.96
N TYR A 42 2.52 -1.75 5.73
CA TYR A 42 1.37 -2.46 6.28
C TYR A 42 1.24 -3.89 5.74
N VAL A 43 1.44 -4.11 4.44
CA VAL A 43 1.44 -5.47 3.87
C VAL A 43 2.53 -6.32 4.52
N ARG A 44 3.75 -5.78 4.70
CA ARG A 44 4.83 -6.49 5.38
C ARG A 44 4.45 -6.83 6.82
N ALA A 45 4.04 -5.83 7.59
CA ALA A 45 3.73 -6.01 9.01
C ALA A 45 2.58 -7.00 9.25
N LEU A 46 1.59 -7.02 8.34
CA LEU A 46 0.40 -7.85 8.49
C LEU A 46 0.56 -9.28 7.94
N TYR A 47 1.41 -9.49 6.90
CA TYR A 47 1.33 -10.72 6.10
C TYR A 47 2.67 -11.43 5.87
N THR A 48 3.73 -11.12 6.61
CA THR A 48 5.03 -11.80 6.47
C THR A 48 5.44 -12.61 7.69
N ASP A 49 4.90 -12.30 8.86
CA ASP A 49 5.20 -12.99 10.11
C ASP A 49 4.13 -14.05 10.43
N GLU A 50 4.55 -15.29 10.79
CA GLU A 50 3.63 -16.42 11.00
C GLU A 50 2.76 -16.22 12.27
N GLU A 51 3.29 -15.61 13.32
CA GLU A 51 2.48 -15.29 14.52
C GLU A 51 1.35 -14.33 14.16
N THR A 52 1.68 -13.29 13.42
CA THR A 52 0.72 -12.31 12.90
C THR A 52 -0.34 -12.97 12.01
N LEU A 53 0.09 -13.81 11.06
CA LEU A 53 -0.83 -14.53 10.18
C LEU A 53 -1.79 -15.43 10.94
N THR A 54 -1.32 -16.07 12.01
CA THR A 54 -2.16 -16.91 12.88
C THR A 54 -3.25 -16.07 13.55
N ILE A 55 -2.88 -14.94 14.15
CA ILE A 55 -3.85 -14.01 14.78
C ILE A 55 -4.89 -13.53 13.76
N LEU A 56 -4.47 -13.15 12.55
CA LEU A 56 -5.40 -12.68 11.51
C LEU A 56 -6.36 -13.78 11.05
N ARG A 57 -5.87 -15.02 10.92
CA ARG A 57 -6.70 -16.21 10.57
C ARG A 57 -7.73 -16.54 11.64
N GLU A 58 -7.32 -16.51 12.90
CA GLU A 58 -8.19 -16.80 14.04
C GLU A 58 -9.22 -15.70 14.27
N THR A 59 -8.88 -14.45 13.97
CA THR A 59 -9.80 -13.32 14.13
C THR A 59 -10.85 -13.29 13.01
N ASP A 60 -10.44 -13.14 11.76
CA ASP A 60 -11.30 -13.17 10.57
C ASP A 60 -10.46 -13.34 9.31
N SER A 61 -10.27 -14.59 8.88
CA SER A 61 -9.43 -14.91 7.72
C SER A 61 -9.94 -14.30 6.42
N GLN A 62 -11.26 -14.20 6.26
CA GLN A 62 -11.87 -13.66 5.05
C GLN A 62 -11.67 -12.16 4.95
N PHE A 63 -11.95 -11.42 6.02
CA PHE A 63 -11.73 -9.98 6.07
C PHE A 63 -10.28 -9.63 5.78
N PHE A 64 -9.33 -10.26 6.47
CA PHE A 64 -7.91 -9.95 6.27
C PHE A 64 -7.37 -10.39 4.91
N SER A 65 -7.94 -11.42 4.28
CA SER A 65 -7.67 -11.75 2.88
C SER A 65 -8.11 -10.63 1.92
N ILE A 66 -9.29 -10.08 2.11
CA ILE A 66 -9.81 -8.95 1.31
C ILE A 66 -8.92 -7.72 1.50
N VAL A 67 -8.54 -7.40 2.75
CA VAL A 67 -7.64 -6.28 3.05
C VAL A 67 -6.29 -6.44 2.37
N LYS A 68 -5.69 -7.66 2.40
CA LYS A 68 -4.44 -7.97 1.71
C LYS A 68 -4.52 -7.68 0.22
N ILE A 69 -5.56 -8.22 -0.43
CA ILE A 69 -5.77 -8.03 -1.88
C ILE A 69 -5.93 -6.54 -2.19
N ALA A 70 -6.79 -5.84 -1.47
CA ALA A 70 -7.05 -4.41 -1.70
C ALA A 70 -5.80 -3.54 -1.51
N LEU A 71 -4.96 -3.83 -0.51
CA LEU A 71 -3.68 -3.12 -0.30
C LEU A 71 -2.73 -3.36 -1.47
N ILE A 72 -2.53 -4.63 -1.87
CA ILE A 72 -1.63 -4.99 -2.97
C ILE A 72 -2.11 -4.37 -4.28
N GLU A 73 -3.38 -4.48 -4.63
CA GLU A 73 -3.95 -3.88 -5.84
C GLU A 73 -3.80 -2.35 -5.83
N SER A 74 -4.06 -1.71 -4.70
CA SER A 74 -3.88 -0.26 -4.54
C SER A 74 -2.42 0.17 -4.73
N ILE A 75 -1.45 -0.63 -4.25
CA ILE A 75 -0.02 -0.39 -4.46
C ILE A 75 0.31 -0.51 -5.96
N VAL A 76 -0.10 -1.59 -6.60
CA VAL A 76 0.18 -1.86 -8.02
C VAL A 76 -0.42 -0.79 -8.94
N VAL A 77 -1.64 -0.35 -8.66
CA VAL A 77 -2.29 0.74 -9.42
C VAL A 77 -1.55 2.06 -9.19
N GLY A 78 -1.17 2.37 -7.94
CA GLY A 78 -0.43 3.58 -7.61
C GLY A 78 0.96 3.63 -8.26
N ILE A 79 1.71 2.54 -8.22
CA ILE A 79 2.98 2.42 -8.97
C ILE A 79 2.75 2.68 -10.47
N GLY A 80 1.70 2.09 -11.05
CA GLY A 80 1.37 2.32 -12.44
C GLY A 80 1.16 3.79 -12.80
N ARG A 81 0.57 4.58 -11.89
CA ARG A 81 0.39 6.04 -12.08
C ARG A 81 1.72 6.79 -12.09
N LEU A 82 2.69 6.37 -11.27
CA LEU A 82 4.03 6.98 -11.28
C LEU A 82 4.72 6.80 -12.65
N PHE A 83 4.38 5.74 -13.39
CA PHE A 83 4.90 5.45 -14.73
C PHE A 83 3.94 5.80 -15.87
N ASP A 84 2.85 6.51 -15.59
CA ASP A 84 1.96 6.95 -16.65
C ASP A 84 2.71 7.88 -17.64
N PRO A 85 2.44 7.79 -18.96
CA PRO A 85 3.08 8.65 -19.94
C PRO A 85 2.74 10.11 -19.67
N ILE A 86 3.62 11.03 -20.05
CA ILE A 86 3.46 12.49 -19.83
C ILE A 86 2.08 12.96 -20.30
N VAL A 87 1.63 12.47 -21.44
CA VAL A 87 0.32 12.81 -22.03
C VAL A 87 -0.52 11.56 -22.22
N SER A 88 -1.74 11.56 -21.69
CA SER A 88 -2.75 10.53 -21.93
C SER A 88 -4.09 11.21 -22.22
N SER A 89 -4.78 10.77 -23.27
CA SER A 89 -6.10 11.32 -23.66
C SER A 89 -6.13 12.86 -23.71
N LYS A 90 -5.08 13.47 -24.25
CA LYS A 90 -4.89 14.94 -24.35
C LYS A 90 -4.74 15.68 -23.01
N ARG A 91 -4.44 14.97 -21.92
CA ARG A 91 -4.20 15.53 -20.59
C ARG A 91 -2.79 15.19 -20.12
N LEU A 92 -2.18 16.11 -19.38
CA LEU A 92 -0.91 15.88 -18.69
C LEU A 92 -1.13 15.02 -17.46
N ASN A 93 -0.26 14.04 -17.26
CA ASN A 93 -0.24 13.21 -16.07
C ASN A 93 0.81 13.72 -15.07
N ALA A 94 0.46 13.65 -13.79
CA ALA A 94 1.42 13.84 -12.70
C ALA A 94 2.18 12.52 -12.50
N SER A 95 3.27 12.34 -13.25
CA SER A 95 4.09 11.12 -13.26
C SER A 95 5.58 11.45 -13.13
N LEU A 96 6.37 10.45 -12.74
CA LEU A 96 7.82 10.57 -12.67
C LEU A 96 8.44 10.90 -14.03
N GLU A 97 7.89 10.35 -15.12
CA GLU A 97 8.35 10.71 -16.47
C GLU A 97 8.15 12.18 -16.78
N HIS A 98 6.99 12.72 -16.40
CA HIS A 98 6.72 14.14 -16.61
C HIS A 98 7.70 15.00 -15.82
N PHE A 99 7.93 14.70 -14.54
CA PHE A 99 8.88 15.45 -13.73
C PHE A 99 10.32 15.26 -14.21
N ALA A 100 10.76 14.02 -14.47
CA ALA A 100 12.13 13.75 -14.95
C ALA A 100 12.43 14.45 -16.27
N SER A 101 11.45 14.64 -17.16
CA SER A 101 11.62 15.41 -18.41
C SER A 101 11.98 16.88 -18.19
N LYS A 102 11.76 17.42 -16.97
CA LYS A 102 12.12 18.78 -16.56
C LYS A 102 13.52 18.85 -15.92
N LEU A 103 14.03 17.71 -15.46
CA LEU A 103 15.34 17.62 -14.86
C LEU A 103 16.39 17.37 -15.94
N ALA A 104 17.38 18.24 -16.06
CA ALA A 104 18.54 18.02 -16.94
C ALA A 104 19.52 17.03 -16.28
N SER A 105 19.07 15.76 -16.07
CA SER A 105 19.86 14.75 -15.38
C SER A 105 19.75 13.39 -16.06
N GLN A 106 20.80 13.02 -16.78
CA GLN A 106 20.88 11.72 -17.44
C GLN A 106 20.84 10.57 -16.42
N GLU A 107 21.54 10.68 -15.28
CA GLU A 107 21.56 9.70 -14.22
C GLU A 107 20.14 9.37 -13.72
N ILE A 108 19.33 10.38 -13.39
CA ILE A 108 17.95 10.18 -12.93
C ILE A 108 17.08 9.57 -14.02
N THR A 109 17.30 9.98 -15.27
CA THR A 109 16.59 9.43 -16.43
C THR A 109 16.90 7.95 -16.63
N ASP A 110 18.17 7.56 -16.50
CA ASP A 110 18.61 6.17 -16.64
C ASP A 110 18.02 5.28 -15.54
N MET A 111 18.09 5.71 -14.29
CA MET A 111 17.48 5.02 -13.15
C MET A 111 15.97 4.84 -13.32
N LEU A 112 15.28 5.89 -13.78
CA LEU A 112 13.84 5.83 -14.03
C LEU A 112 13.50 4.88 -15.18
N THR A 113 14.33 4.85 -16.21
CA THR A 113 14.18 3.94 -17.35
C THR A 113 14.29 2.47 -16.90
N GLU A 114 15.32 2.17 -16.11
CA GLU A 114 15.50 0.82 -15.55
C GLU A 114 14.31 0.39 -14.69
N ALA A 115 13.83 1.26 -13.78
CA ALA A 115 12.66 1.00 -12.97
C ALA A 115 11.38 0.78 -13.82
N LYS A 116 11.23 1.54 -14.90
CA LYS A 116 10.12 1.40 -15.83
C LYS A 116 10.18 0.09 -16.65
N GLU A 117 11.35 -0.31 -17.09
CA GLU A 117 11.56 -1.58 -17.77
C GLU A 117 11.20 -2.74 -16.84
N TYR A 118 11.65 -2.71 -15.59
CA TYR A 118 11.28 -3.68 -14.57
C TYR A 118 9.76 -3.72 -14.35
N PHE A 119 9.11 -2.57 -14.20
CA PHE A 119 7.65 -2.49 -14.09
C PHE A 119 6.95 -3.10 -15.29
N ASN A 120 7.39 -2.77 -16.51
CA ASN A 120 6.80 -3.26 -17.75
C ASN A 120 6.90 -4.79 -17.86
N GLU A 121 8.05 -5.36 -17.47
CA GLU A 121 8.32 -6.79 -17.54
C GLU A 121 7.54 -7.58 -16.48
N LYS A 122 7.57 -7.13 -15.22
CA LYS A 122 7.10 -7.94 -14.08
C LYS A 122 5.65 -7.67 -13.68
N ILE A 123 5.15 -6.45 -13.85
CA ILE A 123 3.91 -6.02 -13.16
C ILE A 123 2.83 -5.52 -14.13
N LYS A 124 3.21 -4.76 -15.14
CA LYS A 124 2.30 -3.98 -16.00
C LYS A 124 1.20 -4.82 -16.67
N LEU A 125 1.55 -5.99 -17.18
CA LEU A 125 0.58 -6.83 -17.90
C LEU A 125 -0.53 -7.30 -16.95
N HIS A 126 -0.17 -7.78 -15.78
CA HIS A 126 -1.12 -8.19 -14.74
C HIS A 126 -1.98 -7.00 -14.27
N ARG A 127 -1.34 -5.86 -13.96
CA ARG A 127 -2.05 -4.62 -13.58
C ARG A 127 -3.09 -4.24 -14.61
N ASN A 128 -2.72 -4.22 -15.88
CA ASN A 128 -3.61 -3.77 -16.94
C ASN A 128 -4.76 -4.75 -17.20
N LYS A 129 -4.50 -6.04 -17.15
CA LYS A 129 -5.47 -7.06 -17.56
C LYS A 129 -6.39 -7.56 -16.43
N LYS A 130 -5.91 -7.57 -15.18
CA LYS A 130 -6.67 -8.12 -14.05
C LYS A 130 -7.10 -7.07 -13.02
N ILE A 131 -6.28 -6.03 -12.79
CA ILE A 131 -6.56 -5.06 -11.73
C ILE A 131 -7.27 -3.82 -12.28
N ALA A 132 -6.68 -3.16 -13.28
CA ALA A 132 -7.24 -1.91 -13.81
C ALA A 132 -8.41 -2.13 -14.78
N HIS A 133 -8.43 -3.26 -15.48
CA HIS A 133 -9.48 -3.63 -16.43
C HIS A 133 -9.83 -5.09 -16.26
N SER A 134 -11.12 -5.40 -16.25
CA SER A 134 -11.61 -6.79 -16.33
C SER A 134 -11.55 -7.25 -17.78
N ASP A 135 -10.34 -7.58 -18.26
CA ASP A 135 -10.15 -8.10 -19.61
C ASP A 135 -10.80 -9.48 -19.74
N PHE A 136 -11.72 -9.63 -20.68
CA PHE A 136 -12.52 -10.85 -20.83
C PHE A 136 -11.66 -12.11 -21.03
N GLU A 137 -10.66 -12.04 -21.91
CA GLU A 137 -9.78 -13.19 -22.18
C GLU A 137 -8.93 -13.56 -20.97
N ALA A 138 -8.50 -12.54 -20.19
CA ALA A 138 -7.78 -12.74 -18.95
C ALA A 138 -8.66 -13.36 -17.86
N MET A 139 -9.90 -12.89 -17.71
CA MET A 139 -10.85 -13.42 -16.74
C MET A 139 -11.31 -14.83 -17.06
N MET A 140 -11.39 -15.19 -18.34
CA MET A 140 -11.71 -16.54 -18.80
C MET A 140 -10.49 -17.49 -18.81
N ASN A 141 -9.34 -17.05 -18.28
CA ASN A 141 -8.07 -17.79 -18.30
C ASN A 141 -7.61 -18.24 -19.70
N ARG A 142 -8.02 -17.52 -20.75
CA ARG A 142 -7.60 -17.77 -22.13
C ARG A 142 -6.30 -17.08 -22.50
N LEU A 143 -5.86 -16.12 -21.66
CA LEU A 143 -4.62 -15.42 -21.77
C LEU A 143 -3.74 -15.76 -20.56
N GLU A 144 -2.58 -16.36 -20.80
CA GLU A 144 -1.57 -16.52 -19.76
C GLU A 144 -0.99 -15.16 -19.36
N ILE A 145 -1.27 -14.75 -18.12
CA ILE A 145 -0.74 -13.51 -17.56
C ILE A 145 0.29 -13.90 -16.52
N PRO A 146 1.56 -13.48 -16.69
CA PRO A 146 2.57 -13.68 -15.67
C PRO A 146 2.09 -13.15 -14.32
N THR A 147 2.18 -13.97 -13.29
CA THR A 147 1.89 -13.53 -11.93
C THR A 147 3.10 -12.76 -11.39
N TYR A 148 2.84 -11.64 -10.74
CA TYR A 148 3.87 -11.00 -9.92
C TYR A 148 3.78 -11.53 -8.48
N ASN A 149 4.92 -11.55 -7.80
CA ASN A 149 4.99 -11.83 -6.37
C ASN A 149 5.25 -10.54 -5.58
N PHE A 150 5.23 -10.66 -4.25
CA PHE A 150 5.51 -9.52 -3.37
C PHE A 150 6.94 -8.98 -3.54
N GLU A 151 7.90 -9.83 -3.86
CA GLU A 151 9.30 -9.46 -4.10
C GLU A 151 9.45 -8.56 -5.33
N HIS A 152 8.65 -8.77 -6.38
CA HIS A 152 8.64 -7.89 -7.56
C HIS A 152 8.16 -6.47 -7.19
N ILE A 153 7.11 -6.36 -6.36
CA ILE A 153 6.65 -5.05 -5.87
C ILE A 153 7.73 -4.40 -5.02
N GLN A 154 8.34 -5.17 -4.12
CA GLN A 154 9.40 -4.72 -3.24
C GLN A 154 10.61 -4.19 -4.01
N GLY A 155 11.14 -4.98 -4.95
CA GLY A 155 12.29 -4.59 -5.76
C GLY A 155 12.03 -3.30 -6.54
N LEU A 156 10.84 -3.16 -7.12
CA LEU A 156 10.45 -1.94 -7.81
C LEU A 156 10.34 -0.73 -6.88
N MET A 157 9.78 -0.91 -5.68
CA MET A 157 9.70 0.18 -4.69
C MET A 157 11.10 0.60 -4.19
N ASP A 158 12.05 -0.33 -4.09
CA ASP A 158 13.42 -0.01 -3.73
C ASP A 158 14.13 0.76 -4.86
N MET A 159 13.93 0.39 -6.13
CA MET A 159 14.42 1.18 -7.27
C MET A 159 13.83 2.61 -7.27
N LEU A 160 12.54 2.75 -7.00
CA LEU A 160 11.91 4.07 -6.90
C LEU A 160 12.45 4.91 -5.73
N LYS A 161 12.76 4.29 -4.58
CA LYS A 161 13.45 4.98 -3.47
C LYS A 161 14.77 5.58 -3.92
N GLU A 162 15.56 4.84 -4.68
CA GLU A 162 16.85 5.33 -5.18
C GLU A 162 16.66 6.51 -6.16
N VAL A 163 15.64 6.47 -7.03
CA VAL A 163 15.30 7.61 -7.90
C VAL A 163 15.01 8.86 -7.07
N PHE A 164 14.11 8.76 -6.07
CA PHE A 164 13.77 9.91 -5.22
C PHE A 164 14.96 10.39 -4.38
N ASN A 165 15.75 9.46 -3.82
CA ASN A 165 16.97 9.80 -3.08
C ASN A 165 17.98 10.55 -3.95
N SER A 166 18.16 10.13 -5.21
CA SER A 166 19.06 10.81 -6.16
C SER A 166 18.58 12.22 -6.48
N ILE A 167 17.26 12.43 -6.63
CA ILE A 167 16.69 13.78 -6.80
C ILE A 167 16.98 14.63 -5.56
N HIS A 168 16.70 14.11 -4.35
CA HIS A 168 16.95 14.84 -3.11
C HIS A 168 18.43 15.17 -2.90
N LYS A 169 19.32 14.22 -3.13
CA LYS A 169 20.76 14.40 -3.00
C LYS A 169 21.28 15.49 -3.94
N LYS A 170 20.78 15.49 -5.18
CA LYS A 170 21.23 16.44 -6.21
C LYS A 170 20.73 17.85 -5.95
N HIS A 171 19.48 18.02 -5.58
CA HIS A 171 18.81 19.33 -5.50
C HIS A 171 18.79 19.90 -4.08
N PHE A 172 18.64 19.07 -3.05
CA PHE A 172 18.51 19.54 -1.65
C PHE A 172 19.72 19.21 -0.79
N LYS A 173 20.77 18.56 -1.34
CA LYS A 173 21.96 18.07 -0.60
C LYS A 173 21.58 17.26 0.65
N SER A 174 20.46 16.59 0.58
CA SER A 174 19.90 15.76 1.65
C SER A 174 19.52 14.38 1.10
N SER A 175 19.51 13.38 1.96
CA SER A 175 18.85 12.11 1.66
C SER A 175 17.51 12.08 2.38
N THR A 176 16.47 11.67 1.71
CA THR A 176 15.18 11.45 2.36
C THR A 176 15.19 10.04 2.95
N TYR A 177 15.10 9.94 4.28
CA TYR A 177 15.01 8.66 4.95
C TYR A 177 13.57 8.11 4.82
N TYR A 178 13.30 7.43 3.71
CA TYR A 178 12.03 6.69 3.55
C TYR A 178 11.92 5.49 4.50
N GLU A 179 13.03 5.07 5.10
CA GLU A 179 13.09 4.03 6.14
C GLU A 179 12.35 4.44 7.43
N GLY A 180 12.24 5.74 7.70
CA GLY A 180 11.45 6.26 8.84
C GLY A 180 9.94 6.03 8.73
N LEU A 181 9.45 5.65 7.55
CA LEU A 181 8.07 5.23 7.32
C LEU A 181 7.85 3.73 7.63
N GLU A 182 8.91 3.00 8.03
CA GLU A 182 8.76 1.62 8.46
C GLU A 182 7.91 1.55 9.73
N ILE A 183 6.91 0.70 9.68
CA ILE A 183 6.12 0.35 10.86
C ILE A 183 7.01 -0.56 11.71
N ARG A 184 7.65 0.05 12.73
CA ARG A 184 8.50 -0.68 13.67
C ARG A 184 7.66 -1.22 14.81
N GLY A 185 7.78 -2.51 15.03
CA GLY A 185 7.15 -3.20 16.15
C GLY A 185 5.71 -3.64 15.88
N ASN A 186 5.11 -4.23 16.91
CA ASN A 186 3.73 -4.70 16.84
C ASN A 186 2.78 -3.54 16.59
N LEU A 187 2.02 -3.60 15.50
CA LEU A 187 0.93 -2.67 15.28
C LEU A 187 -0.01 -2.70 16.50
N PRO A 188 -0.46 -1.56 17.04
CA PRO A 188 -1.39 -1.52 18.17
C PRO A 188 -2.61 -2.42 17.97
N ILE A 189 -3.05 -2.59 16.71
CA ILE A 189 -4.15 -3.47 16.36
C ILE A 189 -3.87 -4.93 16.71
N PHE A 190 -2.61 -5.41 16.65
CA PHE A 190 -2.29 -6.79 17.02
C PHE A 190 -2.42 -7.04 18.51
N ASN A 191 -1.99 -6.10 19.34
CA ASN A 191 -2.19 -6.20 20.77
C ASN A 191 -3.68 -6.24 21.10
N PHE A 192 -4.48 -5.39 20.44
CA PHE A 192 -5.93 -5.41 20.59
C PHE A 192 -6.56 -6.76 20.15
N LEU A 193 -6.13 -7.29 19.00
CA LEU A 193 -6.62 -8.59 18.51
C LEU A 193 -6.20 -9.75 19.42
N LYS A 194 -4.96 -9.75 19.92
CA LYS A 194 -4.47 -10.73 20.90
C LYS A 194 -5.29 -10.68 22.18
N ASP A 195 -5.54 -9.50 22.71
CA ASP A 195 -6.35 -9.31 23.92
C ASP A 195 -7.78 -9.78 23.67
N ALA A 196 -8.36 -9.48 22.52
CA ALA A 196 -9.71 -9.91 22.16
C ALA A 196 -9.81 -11.45 22.06
N LEU A 197 -8.84 -12.11 21.40
CA LEU A 197 -8.78 -13.57 21.31
C LEU A 197 -8.60 -14.21 22.70
N PHE A 198 -7.70 -13.66 23.52
CA PHE A 198 -7.49 -14.14 24.90
C PHE A 198 -8.77 -14.04 25.74
N HIS A 199 -9.48 -12.91 25.66
CA HIS A 199 -10.77 -12.77 26.36
C HIS A 199 -11.82 -13.73 25.82
N PHE A 200 -11.83 -14.00 24.53
CA PHE A 200 -12.72 -14.97 23.94
C PHE A 200 -12.48 -16.39 24.48
N ASP A 201 -11.22 -16.84 24.53
CA ASP A 201 -10.82 -18.14 25.07
C ASP A 201 -11.18 -18.27 26.55
N LEU A 202 -11.00 -17.19 27.34
CA LEU A 202 -11.40 -17.17 28.74
C LEU A 202 -12.91 -17.38 28.92
N VAL A 203 -13.71 -16.72 28.09
CA VAL A 203 -15.17 -16.84 28.14
C VAL A 203 -15.63 -18.22 27.66
N GLU A 204 -15.01 -18.76 26.60
CA GLU A 204 -15.28 -20.11 26.12
C GLU A 204 -14.97 -21.17 27.24
N THR A 205 -13.79 -21.04 27.85
CA THR A 205 -13.38 -21.90 28.98
C THR A 205 -14.32 -21.78 30.15
N ALA A 206 -14.74 -20.56 30.53
CA ALA A 206 -15.68 -20.33 31.62
C ALA A 206 -17.06 -20.93 31.32
N TYR A 207 -17.48 -20.95 30.08
CA TYR A 207 -18.71 -21.62 29.64
C TYR A 207 -18.57 -23.13 29.72
N GLU A 208 -17.49 -23.71 29.18
CA GLU A 208 -17.24 -25.17 29.22
C GLU A 208 -17.15 -25.73 30.65
N THR A 209 -16.57 -24.94 31.54
CA THR A 209 -16.45 -25.27 32.98
C THR A 209 -17.72 -24.98 33.80
N GLY A 210 -18.76 -24.44 33.15
CA GLY A 210 -20.04 -24.14 33.84
C GLY A 210 -19.99 -22.88 34.74
N THR A 211 -18.94 -22.11 34.67
CA THR A 211 -18.77 -20.87 35.48
C THR A 211 -19.70 -19.75 35.00
N ILE A 212 -20.10 -19.77 33.72
CA ILE A 212 -21.06 -18.84 33.12
C ILE A 212 -22.16 -19.63 32.37
N PRO A 213 -23.29 -19.92 33.04
CA PRO A 213 -24.26 -20.90 32.54
C PRO A 213 -25.15 -20.45 31.38
N HIS A 214 -25.17 -19.16 31.02
CA HIS A 214 -26.15 -18.62 30.07
C HIS A 214 -25.57 -18.09 28.76
N TRP A 215 -24.25 -18.17 28.57
CA TRP A 215 -23.61 -17.66 27.37
C TRP A 215 -23.03 -18.80 26.51
N LYS A 216 -23.62 -19.01 25.33
CA LYS A 216 -23.09 -19.95 24.34
C LYS A 216 -22.28 -19.17 23.29
N PRO A 217 -20.95 -19.27 23.32
CA PRO A 217 -20.20 -18.87 22.14
C PRO A 217 -20.57 -19.85 21.03
N SER A 218 -21.30 -19.42 20.03
CA SER A 218 -21.44 -20.24 18.83
C SER A 218 -20.14 -20.23 18.07
N LYS A 219 -19.47 -21.38 17.87
CA LYS A 219 -18.42 -21.51 16.84
C LYS A 219 -19.03 -20.97 15.55
N GLY A 220 -18.51 -19.84 15.05
CA GLY A 220 -19.09 -19.10 13.94
C GLY A 220 -19.99 -17.91 14.32
N ALA A 221 -20.12 -17.51 15.61
CA ALA A 221 -20.84 -16.31 16.01
C ALA A 221 -20.22 -15.02 15.48
N HIS A 222 -18.95 -15.04 15.09
CA HIS A 222 -18.31 -13.94 14.38
C HIS A 222 -19.05 -13.59 13.08
N VAL A 223 -19.62 -14.55 12.39
CA VAL A 223 -20.41 -14.33 11.17
C VAL A 223 -21.83 -13.82 11.47
N LYS A 224 -22.44 -14.21 12.60
CA LYS A 224 -23.83 -13.87 12.91
C LYS A 224 -24.03 -12.52 13.61
N LEU A 225 -23.05 -11.99 14.32
CA LEU A 225 -23.14 -10.64 14.88
C LEU A 225 -23.09 -9.56 13.77
N TYR A 226 -22.47 -9.86 12.63
CA TYR A 226 -22.48 -8.99 11.47
C TYR A 226 -23.73 -9.13 10.61
N ASP A 227 -24.46 -10.27 10.68
CA ASP A 227 -25.54 -10.56 9.73
C ASP A 227 -26.93 -10.00 10.11
N SER A 228 -27.21 -9.66 11.37
CA SER A 228 -28.60 -9.36 11.70
C SER A 228 -28.90 -7.94 12.14
N GLU A 229 -28.05 -7.25 12.88
CA GLU A 229 -28.40 -5.91 13.40
C GLU A 229 -27.66 -4.75 12.72
N TRP A 230 -26.43 -4.93 12.34
CA TRP A 230 -25.62 -3.88 11.72
C TRP A 230 -26.00 -3.64 10.27
N PHE A 231 -26.27 -4.68 9.50
CA PHE A 231 -26.76 -4.57 8.12
C PHE A 231 -28.16 -3.97 8.03
N GLU A 232 -29.04 -4.25 9.00
CA GLU A 232 -30.38 -3.65 9.08
C GLU A 232 -30.30 -2.16 9.44
N LEU A 233 -29.37 -1.74 10.30
CA LEU A 233 -29.11 -0.33 10.64
C LEU A 233 -28.54 0.48 9.48
N MET A 234 -27.72 -0.13 8.61
CA MET A 234 -27.15 0.53 7.42
C MET A 234 -28.13 0.60 6.25
N ARG A 235 -29.14 -0.28 6.18
CA ARG A 235 -30.21 -0.22 5.17
C ARG A 235 -31.28 0.84 5.44
N LYS A 236 -31.37 1.38 6.65
CA LYS A 236 -32.36 2.39 7.05
C LYS A 236 -31.85 3.83 6.98
N LYS A 237 -30.69 4.09 6.43
CA LYS A 237 -30.15 5.41 6.09
C LYS A 237 -30.00 5.55 4.58
#